data_c4182b382699d7f086f8ade9160b6bc4
#
_entry.id   c4182b382699d7f086f8ade9160b6bc4
#
_cell.length_a   1.000
_cell.length_b   1.000
_cell.length_c   1.000
_cell.angle_alpha   90.00
_cell.angle_beta   90.00
_cell.angle_gamma   90.00
#
_symmetry.space_group_name_H-M   'P 1'
#
loop_
_entity.id
_entity.type
_entity.pdbx_description
1 polymer ?
#
loop_
_entity_poly.entity_id
_entity_poly.type
_entity_poly.pdbx_seq_one_letter_code
_entity_poly.pdbx_strand_id
1 'polypeptide(L)'
;MRDRTKLQTELETLLGTRNVYFQPPEDIRMKYPCFVYERTSLSAKFADDNQRYQKYFRYQLTYITKDPDTNDLIENVLSHFKYCTYERHFVMDGLNHEVFNLYY
;
A
#
# COMPACT_ATOMS: atom_id res chain seq x y z
N MET A 1 -2.41 17.31 4.56
CA MET A 1 -2.43 15.84 4.48
C MET A 1 -3.16 15.40 3.24
N ARG A 2 -2.73 14.32 2.66
CA ARG A 2 -3.39 13.77 1.49
C ARG A 2 -4.62 12.98 1.89
N ASP A 3 -5.56 12.89 0.95
CA ASP A 3 -6.85 12.26 1.17
C ASP A 3 -6.74 10.74 0.98
N ARG A 4 -7.17 9.96 1.98
CA ARG A 4 -7.17 8.50 1.91
C ARG A 4 -8.05 7.98 0.76
N THR A 5 -9.13 8.67 0.41
CA THR A 5 -9.98 8.23 -0.70
C THR A 5 -9.25 8.32 -2.04
N LYS A 6 -8.34 9.26 -2.20
CA LYS A 6 -7.46 9.30 -3.38
C LYS A 6 -6.49 8.12 -3.38
N LEU A 7 -5.93 7.80 -2.23
CA LEU A 7 -5.05 6.63 -2.09
C LEU A 7 -5.79 5.36 -2.48
N GLN A 8 -7.02 5.20 -2.00
CA GLN A 8 -7.86 4.06 -2.35
C GLN A 8 -8.01 3.92 -3.86
N THR A 9 -8.32 5.02 -4.55
CA THR A 9 -8.48 5.04 -6.00
C THR A 9 -7.18 4.69 -6.73
N GLU A 10 -6.06 5.23 -6.26
CA GLU A 10 -4.76 4.94 -6.88
C GLU A 10 -4.39 3.47 -6.72
N LEU A 11 -4.66 2.89 -5.56
CA LEU A 11 -4.39 1.47 -5.32
C LEU A 11 -5.28 0.58 -6.20
N GLU A 12 -6.56 0.93 -6.35
CA GLU A 12 -7.46 0.21 -7.24
C GLU A 12 -6.98 0.26 -8.69
N THR A 13 -6.47 1.40 -9.12
CA THR A 13 -5.92 1.57 -10.47
C THR A 13 -4.68 0.71 -10.67
N LEU A 14 -3.76 0.70 -9.70
CA LEU A 14 -2.55 -0.12 -9.76
C LEU A 14 -2.86 -1.60 -9.81
N LEU A 15 -3.83 -2.04 -9.03
CA LEU A 15 -4.22 -3.44 -8.96
C LEU A 15 -5.06 -3.87 -10.18
N GLY A 16 -5.82 -2.94 -10.75
CA GLY A 16 -6.74 -3.22 -11.84
C GLY A 16 -8.08 -3.77 -11.40
N THR A 17 -8.34 -3.83 -10.12
CA THR A 17 -9.61 -4.27 -9.54
C THR A 17 -9.94 -3.46 -8.29
N ARG A 18 -11.15 -3.66 -7.75
CA ARG A 18 -11.57 -3.02 -6.51
C ARG A 18 -11.22 -3.83 -5.26
N ASN A 19 -10.36 -4.83 -5.38
CA ASN A 19 -9.95 -5.68 -4.26
C ASN A 19 -8.92 -4.96 -3.39
N VAL A 20 -9.27 -3.79 -2.89
CA VAL A 20 -8.44 -2.96 -2.03
C VAL A 20 -9.18 -2.73 -0.73
N TYR A 21 -8.62 -3.19 0.37
CA TYR A 21 -9.27 -3.20 1.68
C TYR A 21 -8.50 -2.31 2.65
N PHE A 22 -9.22 -1.36 3.25
CA PHE A 22 -8.65 -0.49 4.28
C PHE A 22 -9.10 -0.98 5.65
N GLN A 23 -8.12 -1.40 6.47
CA GLN A 23 -8.35 -1.85 7.84
C GLN A 23 -9.54 -2.80 7.93
N PRO A 24 -9.55 -3.90 7.15
CA PRO A 24 -10.72 -4.78 7.11
C PRO A 24 -10.91 -5.51 8.42
N PRO A 25 -12.16 -5.80 8.82
CA PRO A 25 -12.40 -6.66 9.98
C PRO A 25 -11.93 -8.09 9.72
N GLU A 26 -11.65 -8.84 10.79
CA GLU A 26 -11.06 -10.18 10.69
C GLU A 26 -11.91 -11.18 9.91
N ASP A 27 -13.23 -11.01 9.93
CA ASP A 27 -14.18 -11.94 9.33
C ASP A 27 -14.50 -11.64 7.87
N ILE A 28 -13.88 -10.63 7.27
CA ILE A 28 -14.13 -10.30 5.87
C ILE A 28 -13.49 -11.33 4.95
N ARG A 29 -14.22 -11.73 3.91
CA ARG A 29 -13.68 -12.58 2.86
C ARG A 29 -13.07 -11.70 1.78
N MET A 30 -11.75 -11.80 1.63
CA MET A 30 -11.03 -11.04 0.62
C MET A 30 -10.90 -11.85 -0.66
N LYS A 31 -10.95 -11.14 -1.79
CA LYS A 31 -10.69 -11.74 -3.11
C LYS A 31 -9.25 -11.43 -3.51
N TYR A 32 -8.54 -12.41 -4.01
CA TYR A 32 -7.14 -12.29 -4.39
C TYR A 32 -6.98 -12.25 -5.90
N PRO A 33 -5.98 -11.52 -6.41
CA PRO A 33 -5.03 -10.67 -5.69
C PRO A 33 -5.72 -9.46 -5.07
N CYS A 34 -5.14 -8.94 -3.99
CA CYS A 34 -5.69 -7.77 -3.31
C CYS A 34 -4.60 -6.92 -2.68
N PHE A 35 -4.96 -5.67 -2.37
CA PHE A 35 -4.21 -4.83 -1.45
C PHE A 35 -4.96 -4.72 -0.13
N VAL A 36 -4.23 -4.81 0.96
CA VAL A 36 -4.72 -4.50 2.30
C VAL A 36 -3.82 -3.40 2.85
N TYR A 37 -4.40 -2.35 3.35
CA TYR A 37 -3.59 -1.30 3.95
C TYR A 37 -4.21 -0.78 5.23
N GLU A 38 -3.33 -0.30 6.11
CA GLU A 38 -3.74 0.25 7.39
C GLU A 38 -2.86 1.46 7.72
N ARG A 39 -3.43 2.41 8.43
CA ARG A 39 -2.69 3.56 8.92
C ARG A 39 -1.95 3.17 10.19
N THR A 40 -0.65 3.39 10.22
CA THR A 40 0.19 3.00 11.36
C THR A 40 0.55 4.17 12.25
N SER A 41 0.64 5.38 11.70
CA SER A 41 0.92 6.57 12.49
C SER A 41 0.67 7.83 11.68
N LEU A 42 0.60 8.96 12.39
CA LEU A 42 0.72 10.27 11.76
C LEU A 42 2.20 10.45 11.44
N SER A 43 2.48 10.75 10.18
CA SER A 43 3.79 10.57 9.64
C SER A 43 4.78 11.67 9.92
N ALA A 44 5.94 11.40 9.40
CA ALA A 44 7.02 12.31 9.19
C ALA A 44 6.60 13.55 8.39
N LYS A 45 7.37 14.61 8.57
CA LYS A 45 7.27 15.81 7.77
C LYS A 45 8.32 15.74 6.68
N PHE A 46 7.91 16.07 5.46
CA PHE A 46 8.83 16.16 4.34
C PHE A 46 8.88 17.62 3.88
N ALA A 47 10.09 18.15 3.71
CA ALA A 47 10.28 19.48 3.19
C ALA A 47 10.13 19.47 1.67
N ASP A 48 9.36 20.42 1.13
CA ASP A 48 9.28 20.63 -0.30
C ASP A 48 10.33 21.64 -0.77
N ASP A 49 10.35 21.91 -2.07
CA ASP A 49 11.32 22.85 -2.68
C ASP A 49 11.16 24.29 -2.19
N ASN A 50 10.02 24.65 -1.64
CA ASN A 50 9.75 25.95 -1.05
C ASN A 50 9.97 25.96 0.46
N GLN A 51 10.61 24.94 0.98
CA GLN A 51 10.88 24.74 2.39
C GLN A 51 9.63 24.63 3.26
N ARG A 52 8.50 24.29 2.66
CA ARG A 52 7.28 23.96 3.38
C ARG A 52 7.29 22.51 3.79
N TYR A 53 6.74 22.25 4.97
CA TYR A 53 6.60 20.89 5.45
C TYR A 53 5.19 20.40 5.19
N GLN A 54 5.06 19.23 4.60
CA GLN A 54 3.79 18.56 4.41
C GLN A 54 3.69 17.39 5.37
N LYS A 55 2.50 17.18 5.91
CA LYS A 55 2.24 16.04 6.76
C LYS A 55 1.67 14.90 5.92
N TYR A 56 2.18 13.71 6.17
CA TYR A 56 1.74 12.49 5.52
C TYR A 56 1.34 11.49 6.59
N PHE A 57 0.35 10.67 6.31
CA PHE A 57 0.08 9.50 7.11
C PHE A 57 1.03 8.38 6.68
N ARG A 58 1.46 7.60 7.65
CA ARG A 58 2.19 6.38 7.35
C ARG A 58 1.21 5.23 7.27
N TYR A 59 1.30 4.49 6.17
CA TYR A 59 0.49 3.29 5.95
C TYR A 59 1.40 2.09 5.79
N GLN A 60 0.94 0.94 6.27
CA GLN A 60 1.49 -0.33 5.86
C GLN A 60 0.59 -0.88 4.76
N LEU A 61 1.18 -1.12 3.60
CA LEU A 61 0.48 -1.64 2.42
C LEU A 61 0.96 -3.07 2.18
N THR A 62 0.02 -4.00 2.06
CA THR A 62 0.34 -5.40 1.78
C THR A 62 -0.37 -5.84 0.51
N TYR A 63 0.40 -6.37 -0.45
CA TYR A 63 -0.15 -7.03 -1.62
C TYR A 63 -0.20 -8.53 -1.34
N ILE A 64 -1.37 -9.15 -1.51
CA ILE A 64 -1.58 -10.56 -1.23
C ILE A 64 -2.02 -11.26 -2.51
N THR A 65 -1.30 -12.32 -2.89
CA THR A 65 -1.57 -13.04 -4.12
C THR A 65 -1.16 -14.51 -4.00
N LYS A 66 -1.78 -15.34 -4.83
CA LYS A 66 -1.37 -16.74 -5.00
C LYS A 66 -0.16 -16.88 -5.91
N ASP A 67 0.11 -15.88 -6.75
CA ASP A 67 1.21 -15.88 -7.72
C ASP A 67 2.52 -15.49 -7.04
N PRO A 68 3.57 -16.33 -7.09
CA PRO A 68 4.87 -15.96 -6.52
C PRO A 68 5.65 -14.94 -7.35
N ASP A 69 5.28 -14.72 -8.60
CA ASP A 69 6.00 -13.83 -9.52
C ASP A 69 5.43 -12.41 -9.43
N THR A 70 5.90 -11.66 -8.43
CA THR A 70 5.36 -10.36 -8.07
C THR A 70 6.25 -9.17 -8.43
N ASN A 71 7.35 -9.41 -9.16
CA ASN A 71 8.34 -8.38 -9.44
C ASN A 71 7.74 -7.15 -10.12
N ASP A 72 6.90 -7.35 -11.13
CA ASP A 72 6.30 -6.23 -11.87
C ASP A 72 5.40 -5.38 -10.98
N LEU A 73 4.62 -6.03 -10.13
CA LEU A 73 3.74 -5.33 -9.18
C LEU A 73 4.57 -4.51 -8.19
N ILE A 74 5.63 -5.10 -7.64
CA ILE A 74 6.51 -4.41 -6.69
C ILE A 74 7.09 -3.17 -7.35
N GLU A 75 7.63 -3.30 -8.56
CA GLU A 75 8.21 -2.17 -9.30
C GLU A 75 7.17 -1.09 -9.59
N ASN A 76 5.96 -1.48 -9.97
CA ASN A 76 4.88 -0.54 -10.26
C ASN A 76 4.48 0.25 -9.01
N VAL A 77 4.38 -0.40 -7.86
CA VAL A 77 4.05 0.26 -6.59
C VAL A 77 5.15 1.25 -6.21
N LEU A 78 6.40 0.82 -6.26
CA LEU A 78 7.54 1.66 -5.88
C LEU A 78 7.72 2.85 -6.83
N SER A 79 7.38 2.68 -8.12
CA SER A 79 7.48 3.77 -9.10
C SER A 79 6.34 4.75 -8.99
N HIS A 80 5.16 4.28 -8.59
CA HIS A 80 3.96 5.12 -8.56
C HIS A 80 3.97 6.11 -7.41
N PHE A 81 4.39 5.67 -6.24
CA PHE A 81 4.34 6.49 -5.03
C PHE A 81 5.70 7.13 -4.75
N LYS A 82 5.67 8.42 -4.41
CA LYS A 82 6.89 9.19 -4.16
C LYS A 82 7.63 8.72 -2.92
N TYR A 83 6.90 8.38 -1.87
CA TYR A 83 7.47 7.97 -0.58
C TYR A 83 6.98 6.58 -0.22
N CYS A 84 7.56 5.58 -0.86
CA CYS A 84 7.19 4.19 -0.65
C CYS A 84 8.46 3.34 -0.65
N THR A 85 8.58 2.46 0.33
CA THR A 85 9.68 1.51 0.42
C THR A 85 9.15 0.10 0.55
N TYR A 86 9.88 -0.85 0.00
CA TYR A 86 9.57 -2.27 0.15
C TYR A 86 10.14 -2.77 1.47
N GLU A 87 9.32 -3.46 2.26
CA GLU A 87 9.74 -3.95 3.56
C GLU A 87 10.13 -5.41 3.54
N ARG A 88 9.22 -6.31 3.12
CA ARG A 88 9.50 -7.74 3.18
C ARG A 88 8.47 -8.55 2.39
N HIS A 89 8.83 -9.81 2.21
CA HIS A 89 7.98 -10.85 1.64
C HIS A 89 7.80 -11.97 2.67
N PHE A 90 6.60 -12.51 2.77
CA PHE A 90 6.37 -13.74 3.52
C PHE A 90 5.20 -14.52 2.93
N VAL A 91 5.09 -15.78 3.31
CA VAL A 91 3.99 -16.66 2.86
C VAL A 91 3.19 -17.09 4.08
N MET A 92 1.87 -16.96 4.00
CA MET A 92 0.95 -17.43 5.03
C MET A 92 -0.28 -18.00 4.35
N ASP A 93 -0.72 -19.19 4.79
CA ASP A 93 -1.88 -19.89 4.23
C ASP A 93 -1.81 -20.09 2.72
N GLY A 94 -0.60 -20.32 2.20
CA GLY A 94 -0.37 -20.50 0.76
C GLY A 94 -0.44 -19.22 -0.05
N LEU A 95 -0.51 -18.05 0.60
CA LEU A 95 -0.58 -16.78 -0.05
C LEU A 95 0.71 -15.99 0.13
N ASN A 96 1.19 -15.38 -0.96
CA ASN A 96 2.36 -14.54 -0.94
C ASN A 96 1.98 -13.13 -0.51
N HIS A 97 2.72 -12.59 0.46
CA HIS A 97 2.51 -11.26 1.00
C HIS A 97 3.72 -10.39 0.69
N GLU A 98 3.48 -9.26 0.03
CA GLU A 98 4.52 -8.25 -0.23
C GLU A 98 4.17 -7.01 0.57
N VAL A 99 5.04 -6.63 1.50
CA VAL A 99 4.75 -5.56 2.46
C VAL A 99 5.56 -4.32 2.12
N PHE A 100 4.87 -3.19 2.10
CA PHE A 100 5.46 -1.87 1.80
C PHE A 100 5.15 -0.90 2.93
N ASN A 101 6.04 0.08 3.10
CA ASN A 101 5.78 1.26 3.93
C ASN A 101 5.52 2.42 2.98
N LEU A 102 4.39 3.09 3.18
CA LEU A 102 3.91 4.14 2.30
C LEU A 102 3.56 5.38 3.09
N TYR A 103 4.07 6.52 2.64
CA TYR A 103 3.69 7.83 3.19
C TYR A 103 2.85 8.56 2.15
N TYR A 104 1.64 8.94 2.57
CA TYR A 104 0.70 9.53 1.61
C TYR A 104 -0.11 10.69 2.23
#